data_20dcca5784e0300a9b78680ce6adcbf8
#
_entry.id   20dcca5784e0300a9b78680ce6adcbf8
#
_cell.length_a   1.000
_cell.length_b   1.000
_cell.length_c   1.000
_cell.angle_alpha   90.00
_cell.angle_beta   90.00
_cell.angle_gamma   90.00
#
_symmetry.space_group_name_H-M   'P 1'
#
loop_
_entity.id
_entity.type
_entity.pdbx_description
1 polymer ?
#
loop_
_entity_poly.entity_id
_entity_poly.type
_entity_poly.pdbx_seq_one_letter_code
_entity_poly.pdbx_strand_id
1 'polypeptide(L)'
;YGNSVQPRWMDDGSFWYANAVPGGTEYIVVDPSSAIQARAFDHNRLGEALSDAVGQSFGPLGIPVTSMSFAGHEVLLEIRGLGGARCDLERYSCVATQKSRSAVQRNESVSPDGQHAVFIREHNLWVRDRDSGEETQLTTDGIEGFGYGTNNAGWVRRDRPVVKWSPDSRKIATFRHDARG
;
A
#
# COMPACT_ATOMS: atom_id res chain seq x y z
N TYR A 1 -29.77 0.72 8.67
CA TYR A 1 -28.51 1.48 8.67
C TYR A 1 -27.78 1.06 7.40
N GLY A 2 -27.71 1.94 6.39
CA GLY A 2 -27.07 1.66 5.12
C GLY A 2 -25.55 1.65 5.30
N ASN A 3 -24.91 0.51 5.02
CA ASN A 3 -23.47 0.46 4.91
C ASN A 3 -23.06 1.30 3.71
N SER A 4 -22.17 2.27 3.92
CA SER A 4 -21.57 3.04 2.84
C SER A 4 -20.67 2.10 2.03
N VAL A 5 -21.03 1.86 0.77
CA VAL A 5 -20.23 1.11 -0.19
C VAL A 5 -19.15 2.06 -0.73
N GLN A 6 -17.89 1.64 -0.66
CA GLN A 6 -16.77 2.36 -1.28
C GLN A 6 -16.27 1.55 -2.47
N PRO A 7 -16.72 1.85 -3.70
CA PRO A 7 -16.32 1.13 -4.90
C PRO A 7 -14.86 1.43 -5.23
N ARG A 8 -14.15 0.39 -5.67
CA ARG A 8 -12.81 0.47 -6.22
C ARG A 8 -12.86 0.06 -7.67
N TRP A 9 -12.72 1.02 -8.56
CA TRP A 9 -12.79 0.82 -10.00
C TRP A 9 -11.57 0.10 -10.51
N MET A 10 -11.78 -0.76 -11.49
CA MET A 10 -10.77 -1.50 -12.24
C MET A 10 -10.68 -0.95 -13.67
N ASP A 11 -9.60 -1.29 -14.37
CA ASP A 11 -9.32 -0.74 -15.71
C ASP A 11 -10.33 -1.18 -16.79
N ASP A 12 -11.04 -2.27 -16.56
CA ASP A 12 -12.08 -2.81 -17.43
C ASP A 12 -13.46 -2.16 -17.24
N GLY A 13 -13.58 -1.17 -16.34
CA GLY A 13 -14.82 -0.49 -16.02
C GLY A 13 -15.72 -1.25 -15.03
N SER A 14 -15.31 -2.39 -14.54
CA SER A 14 -15.90 -3.04 -13.39
C SER A 14 -15.37 -2.43 -12.08
N PHE A 15 -16.00 -2.78 -10.95
CA PHE A 15 -15.51 -2.37 -9.64
C PHE A 15 -15.74 -3.46 -8.61
N TRP A 16 -14.95 -3.40 -7.54
CA TRP A 16 -15.18 -4.23 -6.38
C TRP A 16 -15.37 -3.38 -5.12
N TYR A 17 -15.96 -3.98 -4.11
CA TYR A 17 -16.09 -3.38 -2.79
C TYR A 17 -16.06 -4.43 -1.68
N ALA A 18 -15.69 -3.97 -0.49
CA ALA A 18 -15.75 -4.76 0.73
C ALA A 18 -17.15 -4.60 1.35
N ASN A 19 -17.85 -5.71 1.55
CA ASN A 19 -19.14 -5.79 2.18
C ASN A 19 -19.00 -6.38 3.59
N ALA A 20 -19.30 -5.56 4.61
CA ALA A 20 -19.28 -6.03 5.98
C ALA A 20 -20.49 -6.94 6.25
N VAL A 21 -20.23 -8.15 6.69
CA VAL A 21 -21.23 -9.16 7.04
C VAL A 21 -20.98 -9.71 8.44
N PRO A 22 -21.97 -10.37 9.06
CA PRO A 22 -21.72 -11.06 10.32
C PRO A 22 -20.55 -12.04 10.19
N GLY A 23 -19.53 -11.86 11.02
CA GLY A 23 -18.32 -12.70 11.01
C GLY A 23 -17.16 -12.18 10.17
N GLY A 24 -17.30 -11.06 9.44
CA GLY A 24 -16.18 -10.43 8.74
C GLY A 24 -16.53 -9.66 7.48
N THR A 25 -15.78 -9.87 6.41
CA THR A 25 -15.88 -9.10 5.17
C THR A 25 -16.00 -10.03 3.97
N GLU A 26 -17.02 -9.83 3.15
CA GLU A 26 -17.11 -10.39 1.80
C GLU A 26 -16.57 -9.38 0.78
N TYR A 27 -15.97 -9.87 -0.29
CA TYR A 27 -15.55 -9.05 -1.42
C TYR A 27 -16.48 -9.32 -2.59
N ILE A 28 -17.05 -8.26 -3.14
CA ILE A 28 -18.06 -8.30 -4.21
C ILE A 28 -17.48 -7.59 -5.43
N VAL A 29 -17.65 -8.18 -6.60
CA VAL A 29 -17.35 -7.58 -7.90
C VAL A 29 -18.66 -7.24 -8.59
N VAL A 30 -18.70 -6.08 -9.22
CA VAL A 30 -19.80 -5.61 -10.04
C VAL A 30 -19.28 -5.25 -11.42
N ASP A 31 -19.90 -5.83 -12.44
CA ASP A 31 -19.74 -5.41 -13.82
C ASP A 31 -20.98 -4.65 -14.27
N PRO A 32 -20.92 -3.32 -14.38
CA PRO A 32 -22.06 -2.52 -14.79
C PRO A 32 -22.50 -2.79 -16.24
N SER A 33 -21.60 -3.23 -17.10
CA SER A 33 -21.88 -3.46 -18.53
C SER A 33 -22.77 -4.67 -18.75
N SER A 34 -22.60 -5.69 -17.94
CA SER A 34 -23.41 -6.94 -17.96
C SER A 34 -24.47 -7.00 -16.86
N ALA A 35 -24.54 -5.98 -15.99
CA ALA A 35 -25.41 -5.94 -14.81
C ALA A 35 -25.19 -7.16 -13.87
N ILE A 36 -23.95 -7.66 -13.81
CA ILE A 36 -23.58 -8.79 -12.95
C ILE A 36 -23.02 -8.27 -11.64
N GLN A 37 -23.51 -8.83 -10.53
CA GLN A 37 -22.96 -8.68 -9.20
C GLN A 37 -22.72 -10.07 -8.62
N ALA A 38 -21.50 -10.35 -8.22
CA ALA A 38 -21.10 -11.65 -7.68
C ALA A 38 -20.04 -11.52 -6.60
N ARG A 39 -19.85 -12.57 -5.81
CA ARG A 39 -18.68 -12.68 -4.96
C ARG A 39 -17.43 -12.67 -5.84
N ALA A 40 -16.40 -11.92 -5.42
CA ALA A 40 -15.13 -11.82 -6.14
C ALA A 40 -14.46 -13.18 -6.32
N PHE A 41 -14.66 -14.08 -5.34
CA PHE A 41 -14.11 -15.44 -5.29
C PHE A 41 -14.85 -16.27 -4.22
N ASP A 42 -14.58 -17.56 -4.18
CA ASP A 42 -14.94 -18.41 -3.03
C ASP A 42 -14.03 -18.09 -1.85
N HIS A 43 -14.58 -17.45 -0.83
CA HIS A 43 -13.82 -16.97 0.33
C HIS A 43 -13.24 -18.10 1.18
N ASN A 44 -13.89 -19.29 1.23
CA ASN A 44 -13.36 -20.44 1.95
C ASN A 44 -12.11 -20.96 1.27
N ARG A 45 -12.21 -21.26 -0.02
CA ARG A 45 -11.12 -21.82 -0.82
C ARG A 45 -9.94 -20.85 -0.91
N LEU A 46 -10.23 -19.54 -1.07
CA LEU A 46 -9.16 -18.54 -1.10
C LEU A 46 -8.48 -18.39 0.25
N GLY A 47 -9.24 -18.42 1.36
CA GLY A 47 -8.68 -18.35 2.71
C GLY A 47 -7.72 -19.52 3.01
N GLU A 48 -8.07 -20.73 2.61
CA GLU A 48 -7.22 -21.91 2.73
C GLU A 48 -5.94 -21.77 1.88
N ALA A 49 -6.09 -21.47 0.58
CA ALA A 49 -4.96 -21.31 -0.34
C ALA A 49 -3.98 -20.20 0.08
N LEU A 50 -4.49 -19.09 0.59
CA LEU A 50 -3.66 -18.02 1.13
C LEU A 50 -2.95 -18.43 2.41
N SER A 51 -3.65 -19.14 3.30
CA SER A 51 -3.06 -19.63 4.55
C SER A 51 -1.85 -20.51 4.29
N ASP A 52 -1.97 -21.40 3.31
CA ASP A 52 -0.88 -22.30 2.88
C ASP A 52 0.29 -21.49 2.26
N ALA A 53 -0.02 -20.48 1.43
CA ALA A 53 1.00 -19.70 0.73
C ALA A 53 1.82 -18.78 1.64
N VAL A 54 1.19 -18.21 2.70
CA VAL A 54 1.84 -17.20 3.55
C VAL A 54 2.17 -17.71 4.96
N GLY A 55 1.78 -18.93 5.30
CA GLY A 55 2.04 -19.53 6.61
C GLY A 55 1.26 -18.87 7.76
N GLN A 56 0.16 -18.18 7.45
CA GLN A 56 -0.72 -17.54 8.43
C GLN A 56 -2.17 -17.95 8.17
N SER A 57 -2.89 -18.39 9.19
CA SER A 57 -4.27 -18.83 9.06
C SER A 57 -5.23 -17.65 8.83
N PHE A 58 -6.06 -17.77 7.78
CA PHE A 58 -7.17 -16.88 7.49
C PHE A 58 -8.50 -17.62 7.57
N GLY A 59 -9.44 -17.05 8.31
CA GLY A 59 -10.83 -17.45 8.16
C GLY A 59 -11.41 -16.93 6.85
N PRO A 60 -12.52 -17.52 6.37
CA PRO A 60 -13.12 -17.17 5.07
C PRO A 60 -13.46 -15.69 4.90
N LEU A 61 -13.92 -15.06 5.96
CA LEU A 61 -14.31 -13.65 5.99
C LEU A 61 -13.26 -12.77 6.70
N GLY A 62 -12.08 -13.33 6.99
CA GLY A 62 -11.03 -12.67 7.76
C GLY A 62 -9.83 -12.21 6.92
N ILE A 63 -9.88 -12.27 5.59
CA ILE A 63 -8.78 -11.86 4.72
C ILE A 63 -8.76 -10.33 4.62
N PRO A 64 -7.72 -9.62 5.10
CA PRO A 64 -7.71 -8.17 5.10
C PRO A 64 -7.18 -7.60 3.78
N VAL A 65 -7.92 -7.80 2.68
CA VAL A 65 -7.55 -7.30 1.35
C VAL A 65 -7.60 -5.77 1.32
N THR A 66 -6.53 -5.15 0.84
CA THR A 66 -6.41 -3.71 0.66
C THR A 66 -6.49 -3.28 -0.80
N SER A 67 -6.10 -4.14 -1.72
CA SER A 67 -6.22 -3.96 -3.17
C SER A 67 -6.42 -5.31 -3.83
N MET A 68 -7.14 -5.32 -4.97
CA MET A 68 -7.22 -6.49 -5.84
C MET A 68 -7.35 -6.08 -7.29
N SER A 69 -6.78 -6.90 -8.18
CA SER A 69 -6.94 -6.81 -9.62
C SER A 69 -7.03 -8.21 -10.21
N PHE A 70 -7.79 -8.33 -11.31
CA PHE A 70 -8.01 -9.61 -11.99
C PHE A 70 -7.28 -9.63 -13.32
N ALA A 71 -6.73 -10.80 -13.66
CA ALA A 71 -6.12 -11.08 -14.95
C ALA A 71 -6.56 -12.48 -15.42
N GLY A 72 -7.68 -12.54 -16.13
CA GLY A 72 -8.33 -13.80 -16.48
C GLY A 72 -8.82 -14.54 -15.23
N HIS A 73 -8.31 -15.74 -15.00
CA HIS A 73 -8.61 -16.56 -13.82
C HIS A 73 -7.67 -16.29 -12.63
N GLU A 74 -6.70 -15.40 -12.79
CA GLU A 74 -5.82 -15.01 -11.70
C GLU A 74 -6.32 -13.76 -10.99
N VAL A 75 -6.14 -13.70 -9.68
CA VAL A 75 -6.31 -12.49 -8.86
C VAL A 75 -5.00 -12.13 -8.19
N LEU A 76 -4.64 -10.85 -8.32
CA LEU A 76 -3.55 -10.24 -7.57
C LEU A 76 -4.15 -9.54 -6.37
N LEU A 77 -3.71 -9.89 -5.19
CA LEU A 77 -4.20 -9.37 -3.91
C LEU A 77 -3.08 -8.66 -3.16
N GLU A 78 -3.40 -7.52 -2.59
CA GLU A 78 -2.59 -6.89 -1.54
C GLU A 78 -3.27 -7.15 -0.19
N ILE A 79 -2.53 -7.74 0.74
CA ILE A 79 -3.04 -8.16 2.06
C ILE A 79 -2.35 -7.33 3.13
N ARG A 80 -3.14 -6.67 3.96
CA ARG A 80 -2.62 -5.81 5.02
C ARG A 80 -1.67 -6.58 5.94
N GLY A 81 -0.44 -6.07 6.05
CA GLY A 81 0.60 -6.63 6.93
C GLY A 81 1.39 -7.81 6.36
N LEU A 82 1.00 -8.36 5.19
CA LEU A 82 1.65 -9.53 4.60
C LEU A 82 2.27 -9.27 3.22
N GLY A 83 1.76 -8.25 2.50
CA GLY A 83 2.19 -7.95 1.13
C GLY A 83 1.29 -8.56 0.08
N GLY A 84 1.82 -8.83 -1.10
CA GLY A 84 1.08 -9.32 -2.25
C GLY A 84 0.94 -10.85 -2.29
N ALA A 85 -0.13 -11.31 -2.92
CA ALA A 85 -0.33 -12.71 -3.30
C ALA A 85 -0.95 -12.78 -4.69
N ARG A 86 -0.50 -13.75 -5.49
CA ARG A 86 -1.13 -14.11 -6.76
C ARG A 86 -1.85 -15.43 -6.55
N CYS A 87 -3.12 -15.48 -6.87
CA CYS A 87 -3.95 -16.65 -6.69
C CYS A 87 -4.64 -17.01 -8.01
N ASP A 88 -4.59 -18.28 -8.38
CA ASP A 88 -5.39 -18.88 -9.44
C ASP A 88 -6.76 -19.26 -8.87
N LEU A 89 -7.84 -18.70 -9.41
CA LEU A 89 -9.20 -18.88 -8.91
C LEU A 89 -9.90 -20.15 -9.47
N GLU A 90 -9.34 -20.82 -10.45
CA GLU A 90 -9.84 -22.13 -10.90
C GLU A 90 -9.35 -23.22 -9.97
N ARG A 91 -8.05 -23.24 -9.69
CA ARG A 91 -7.40 -24.23 -8.85
C ARG A 91 -7.42 -23.87 -7.37
N TYR A 92 -7.60 -22.60 -7.05
CA TYR A 92 -7.43 -22.03 -5.72
C TYR A 92 -6.04 -22.37 -5.15
N SER A 93 -5.02 -21.99 -5.89
CA SER A 93 -3.64 -22.05 -5.45
C SER A 93 -3.05 -20.64 -5.41
N CYS A 94 -2.39 -20.30 -4.33
CA CYS A 94 -1.78 -19.00 -4.14
C CYS A 94 -0.26 -19.10 -4.04
N VAL A 95 0.41 -18.08 -4.53
CA VAL A 95 1.85 -17.87 -4.32
C VAL A 95 2.01 -16.49 -3.70
N ALA A 96 2.68 -16.41 -2.56
CA ALA A 96 3.06 -15.12 -2.01
C ALA A 96 3.99 -14.45 -3.03
N THR A 97 3.59 -13.29 -3.53
CA THR A 97 4.51 -12.43 -4.26
C THR A 97 5.38 -11.74 -3.23
N GLN A 98 6.67 -11.60 -3.52
CA GLN A 98 7.58 -10.90 -2.62
C GLN A 98 6.93 -9.59 -2.18
N LYS A 99 7.11 -9.26 -0.89
CA LYS A 99 6.50 -8.08 -0.25
C LYS A 99 6.41 -6.94 -1.24
N SER A 100 5.18 -6.67 -1.68
CA SER A 100 4.88 -5.49 -2.42
C SER A 100 5.53 -4.32 -1.70
N ARG A 101 6.43 -3.63 -2.39
CA ARG A 101 7.22 -2.46 -1.99
C ARG A 101 6.81 -1.94 -0.62
N SER A 102 7.69 -2.00 0.34
CA SER A 102 7.45 -1.68 1.77
C SER A 102 6.30 -0.70 1.96
N ALA A 103 5.28 -1.09 2.72
CA ALA A 103 4.13 -0.22 2.98
C ALA A 103 4.65 1.19 3.26
N VAL A 104 4.13 2.20 2.55
CA VAL A 104 4.55 3.58 2.73
C VAL A 104 4.42 3.90 4.21
N GLN A 105 5.55 4.07 4.89
CA GLN A 105 5.52 4.47 6.28
C GLN A 105 4.87 5.86 6.32
N ARG A 106 4.11 6.15 7.36
CA ARG A 106 3.32 7.40 7.47
C ARG A 106 4.13 8.67 7.26
N ASN A 107 5.45 8.57 7.41
CA ASN A 107 6.41 9.68 7.39
C ASN A 107 7.36 9.61 6.17
N GLU A 108 6.93 9.03 5.07
CA GLU A 108 7.72 8.93 3.83
C GLU A 108 7.08 9.69 2.67
N SER A 109 7.90 10.13 1.72
CA SER A 109 7.49 10.64 0.42
C SER A 109 8.02 9.72 -0.67
N VAL A 110 7.10 9.09 -1.42
CA VAL A 110 7.43 8.12 -2.46
C VAL A 110 7.70 8.81 -3.78
N SER A 111 8.69 8.31 -4.53
CA SER A 111 9.01 8.77 -5.89
C SER A 111 7.87 8.47 -6.88
N PRO A 112 7.74 9.23 -7.99
CA PRO A 112 6.71 9.01 -9.01
C PRO A 112 6.69 7.59 -9.59
N ASP A 113 7.86 6.96 -9.79
CA ASP A 113 7.99 5.58 -10.26
C ASP A 113 7.71 4.54 -9.16
N GLY A 114 7.56 5.01 -7.91
CA GLY A 114 7.29 4.19 -6.74
C GLY A 114 8.47 3.32 -6.29
N GLN A 115 9.68 3.50 -6.82
CA GLN A 115 10.85 2.66 -6.48
C GLN A 115 11.59 3.15 -5.22
N HIS A 116 11.49 4.44 -4.91
CA HIS A 116 12.20 5.03 -3.79
C HIS A 116 11.23 5.72 -2.81
N ALA A 117 11.63 5.79 -1.56
CA ALA A 117 10.94 6.55 -0.54
C ALA A 117 11.94 7.39 0.26
N VAL A 118 11.62 8.67 0.44
CA VAL A 118 12.45 9.61 1.22
C VAL A 118 11.81 9.83 2.58
N PHE A 119 12.63 9.90 3.60
CA PHE A 119 12.22 10.15 4.98
C PHE A 119 13.29 10.95 5.73
N ILE A 120 12.93 11.47 6.90
CA ILE A 120 13.84 12.18 7.79
C ILE A 120 14.18 11.27 8.97
N ARG A 121 15.49 11.17 9.27
CA ARG A 121 16.00 10.51 10.47
C ARG A 121 17.14 11.38 11.03
N GLU A 122 17.08 11.67 12.33
CA GLU A 122 18.07 12.48 13.03
C GLU A 122 18.38 13.80 12.30
N HIS A 123 17.31 14.53 11.91
CA HIS A 123 17.34 15.81 11.19
C HIS A 123 17.91 15.77 9.77
N ASN A 124 18.27 14.58 9.26
CA ASN A 124 18.87 14.38 7.95
C ASN A 124 17.91 13.66 7.00
N LEU A 125 18.12 13.90 5.70
CA LEU A 125 17.37 13.28 4.62
C LEU A 125 17.97 11.92 4.27
N TRP A 126 17.11 10.93 4.19
CA TRP A 126 17.44 9.55 3.81
C TRP A 126 16.55 9.11 2.66
N VAL A 127 17.07 8.22 1.83
CA VAL A 127 16.31 7.54 0.79
C VAL A 127 16.38 6.03 1.04
N ARG A 128 15.24 5.36 0.84
CA ARG A 128 15.15 3.90 0.87
C ARG A 128 14.78 3.41 -0.52
N ASP A 129 15.52 2.44 -1.04
CA ASP A 129 15.07 1.60 -2.13
C ASP A 129 13.94 0.70 -1.61
N ARG A 130 12.78 0.73 -2.27
CA ARG A 130 11.59 0.04 -1.77
C ARG A 130 11.53 -1.43 -2.16
N ASP A 131 12.35 -1.85 -3.10
CA ASP A 131 12.45 -3.24 -3.52
C ASP A 131 13.47 -4.00 -2.65
N SER A 132 14.66 -3.46 -2.45
CA SER A 132 15.70 -4.07 -1.63
C SER A 132 15.58 -3.75 -0.13
N GLY A 133 14.96 -2.61 0.21
CA GLY A 133 14.92 -2.08 1.57
C GLY A 133 16.21 -1.37 1.98
N GLU A 134 17.20 -1.25 1.07
CA GLU A 134 18.45 -0.56 1.33
C GLU A 134 18.22 0.93 1.60
N GLU A 135 18.88 1.47 2.61
CA GLU A 135 18.78 2.87 3.01
C GLU A 135 20.09 3.61 2.79
N THR A 136 20.00 4.77 2.16
CA THR A 136 21.14 5.65 1.91
C THR A 136 20.89 7.02 2.53
N GLN A 137 21.85 7.51 3.29
CA GLN A 137 21.83 8.87 3.84
C GLN A 137 22.22 9.87 2.77
N LEU A 138 21.35 10.86 2.51
CA LEU A 138 21.58 11.89 1.49
C LEU A 138 22.25 13.15 2.06
N THR A 139 22.04 13.44 3.35
CA THR A 139 22.61 14.62 4.01
C THR A 139 23.17 14.24 5.38
N THR A 140 24.21 14.96 5.85
CA THR A 140 24.93 14.66 7.09
C THR A 140 25.06 15.85 8.03
N ASP A 141 24.54 17.01 7.64
CA ASP A 141 24.74 18.29 8.33
C ASP A 141 23.47 18.78 9.06
N GLY A 142 22.44 17.93 9.14
CA GLY A 142 21.23 18.21 9.91
C GLY A 142 21.46 18.01 11.40
N ILE A 143 21.02 18.99 12.20
CA ILE A 143 21.06 18.96 13.67
C ILE A 143 19.73 19.47 14.24
N GLU A 144 19.53 19.35 15.54
CA GLU A 144 18.36 19.92 16.21
C GLU A 144 18.25 21.43 15.97
N GLY A 145 17.07 21.88 15.57
CA GLY A 145 16.82 23.29 15.19
C GLY A 145 17.39 23.70 13.83
N PHE A 146 18.13 22.83 13.12
CA PHE A 146 18.70 23.07 11.81
C PHE A 146 18.68 21.81 10.95
N GLY A 147 17.49 21.39 10.55
CA GLY A 147 17.25 20.12 9.88
C GLY A 147 16.60 20.24 8.52
N TYR A 148 16.54 19.13 7.81
CA TYR A 148 15.89 19.05 6.50
C TYR A 148 14.38 18.91 6.61
N GLY A 149 13.71 19.62 5.75
CA GLY A 149 12.34 19.62 5.26
C GLY A 149 11.27 18.87 6.04
N THR A 150 11.10 19.15 7.33
CA THR A 150 9.88 18.78 8.04
C THR A 150 8.93 19.97 8.11
N ASN A 151 7.62 19.72 7.99
CA ASN A 151 6.64 20.80 8.16
C ASN A 151 6.49 21.13 9.64
N ASN A 152 7.40 21.97 10.15
CA ASN A 152 7.39 22.47 11.53
C ASN A 152 6.79 23.89 11.66
N ALA A 153 6.29 24.45 10.57
CA ALA A 153 5.65 25.76 10.55
C ALA A 153 4.20 25.71 11.04
N GLY A 154 3.91 24.97 12.09
CA GLY A 154 2.55 24.86 12.60
C GLY A 154 2.47 24.14 13.95
N TRP A 155 1.27 24.13 14.52
CA TRP A 155 0.94 23.55 15.83
C TRP A 155 1.11 22.03 15.92
N VAL A 156 1.29 21.35 14.77
CA VAL A 156 1.48 19.91 14.70
C VAL A 156 2.83 19.61 14.04
N ARG A 157 3.80 19.22 14.83
CA ARG A 157 5.08 18.68 14.32
C ARG A 157 4.80 17.37 13.60
N ARG A 158 5.19 17.29 12.34
CA ARG A 158 5.09 16.07 11.54
C ARG A 158 6.50 15.74 11.02
N ASP A 159 6.95 14.52 11.25
CA ASP A 159 8.24 14.03 10.74
C ASP A 159 8.18 13.67 9.23
N ARG A 160 7.04 13.95 8.58
CA ARG A 160 6.92 13.72 7.14
C ARG A 160 7.79 14.70 6.38
N PRO A 161 8.67 14.23 5.48
CA PRO A 161 9.53 15.11 4.69
C PRO A 161 8.70 15.98 3.74
N VAL A 162 9.02 17.27 3.68
CA VAL A 162 8.51 18.19 2.67
C VAL A 162 9.49 18.20 1.52
N VAL A 163 9.25 17.33 0.55
CA VAL A 163 10.09 17.17 -0.63
C VAL A 163 9.24 17.17 -1.89
N LYS A 164 9.85 17.57 -2.99
CA LYS A 164 9.26 17.43 -4.32
C LYS A 164 10.19 16.62 -5.20
N TRP A 165 9.70 15.51 -5.69
CA TRP A 165 10.39 14.68 -6.67
C TRP A 165 10.33 15.29 -8.06
N SER A 166 11.40 15.10 -8.84
CA SER A 166 11.34 15.32 -10.27
C SER A 166 10.48 14.25 -10.97
N PRO A 167 9.85 14.54 -12.12
CA PRO A 167 9.01 13.58 -12.82
C PRO A 167 9.72 12.27 -13.19
N ASP A 168 11.04 12.34 -13.43
CA ASP A 168 11.89 11.19 -13.74
C ASP A 168 12.40 10.44 -12.50
N SER A 169 11.92 10.78 -11.30
CA SER A 169 12.27 10.16 -10.01
C SER A 169 13.77 10.24 -9.60
N ARG A 170 14.57 11.03 -10.32
CA ARG A 170 16.03 11.08 -10.13
C ARG A 170 16.51 12.20 -9.21
N LYS A 171 15.66 13.20 -8.96
CA LYS A 171 16.01 14.37 -8.17
C LYS A 171 14.96 14.67 -7.15
N ILE A 172 15.41 15.26 -6.02
CA ILE A 172 14.58 15.70 -4.92
C ILE A 172 14.90 17.17 -4.66
N ALA A 173 13.88 18.00 -4.63
CA ALA A 173 13.96 19.36 -4.11
C ALA A 173 13.40 19.38 -2.69
N THR A 174 14.11 19.99 -1.78
CA THR A 174 13.71 20.21 -0.40
C THR A 174 14.34 21.51 0.14
N PHE A 175 14.04 21.86 1.35
CA PHE A 175 14.62 22.99 2.05
C PHE A 175 15.16 22.57 3.41
N ARG A 176 16.07 23.36 3.96
CA ARG A 176 16.54 23.25 5.32
C ARG A 176 15.91 24.37 6.15
N HIS A 177 15.40 24.02 7.31
CA HIS A 177 14.80 24.98 8.23
C HIS A 177 15.79 25.31 9.34
N ASP A 178 16.00 26.62 9.58
CA ASP A 178 16.82 27.13 10.69
C ASP A 178 15.89 27.72 11.75
N ALA A 179 15.82 27.09 12.88
CA ALA A 179 15.05 27.51 14.05
C ALA A 179 15.97 27.83 15.25
N ARG A 180 17.25 28.13 15.01
CA ARG A 180 18.26 28.43 16.04
C ARG A 180 18.31 29.93 16.39
N GLY A 181 17.20 30.62 16.31
CA GLY A 181 17.07 32.02 16.65
C GLY A 181 16.60 32.26 18.07
#